data_9e7b46f68c849e33c36771c3bcc95434
#
_entry.id   9e7b46f68c849e33c36771c3bcc95434
#
_cell.length_a   1.000
_cell.length_b   1.000
_cell.length_c   1.000
_cell.angle_alpha   90.00
_cell.angle_beta   90.00
_cell.angle_gamma   90.00
#
_symmetry.space_group_name_H-M   'P 1'
#
loop_
_entity.id
_entity.type
_entity.pdbx_description
1 polymer ?
#
loop_
_entity_poly.entity_id
_entity_poly.type
_entity_poly.pdbx_seq_one_letter_code
_entity_poly.pdbx_strand_id
1 'polypeptide(L)'
;MAELIKFEETVSYLLARVTTAFRNSLERQMGQIGLHGGQIFVLLELWKQDGLRQIDIAGRLNLSAPTINKMLKGLIEINLVTRSRLDDDARSTRIFLTERGREMREHIEEQWLELEENCLTGLTETERLVLFELLGKLRSTYTGTPGPDDD
;
A
#
# COMPACT_ATOMS: atom_id res chain seq x y z
N MET A 1 -12.92 -25.19 33.94
CA MET A 1 -12.33 -25.39 32.61
C MET A 1 -12.32 -24.03 31.88
N ALA A 2 -11.21 -23.69 31.28
CA ALA A 2 -11.19 -22.51 30.43
C ALA A 2 -12.09 -22.76 29.20
N GLU A 3 -13.00 -21.84 28.92
CA GLU A 3 -13.83 -21.88 27.72
C GLU A 3 -12.91 -21.75 26.49
N LEU A 4 -13.03 -22.67 25.55
CA LEU A 4 -12.20 -22.64 24.34
C LEU A 4 -12.57 -21.41 23.50
N ILE A 5 -11.55 -20.67 23.07
CA ILE A 5 -11.75 -19.49 22.20
C ILE A 5 -12.32 -19.95 20.86
N LYS A 6 -13.40 -19.35 20.45
CA LYS A 6 -13.89 -19.46 19.07
C LYS A 6 -13.19 -18.40 18.22
N PHE A 7 -12.19 -18.79 17.45
CA PHE A 7 -11.36 -17.88 16.68
C PHE A 7 -12.15 -17.02 15.72
N GLU A 8 -13.16 -17.56 15.07
CA GLU A 8 -14.04 -16.89 14.11
C GLU A 8 -14.90 -15.77 14.72
N GLU A 9 -15.02 -15.72 16.05
CA GLU A 9 -15.72 -14.64 16.76
C GLU A 9 -14.75 -13.51 17.21
N THR A 10 -13.45 -13.61 16.85
CA THR A 10 -12.45 -12.60 17.22
C THR A 10 -12.27 -11.54 16.13
N VAL A 11 -12.00 -10.29 16.56
CA VAL A 11 -11.67 -9.19 15.65
C VAL A 11 -10.42 -9.51 14.81
N SER A 12 -9.41 -10.13 15.43
CA SER A 12 -8.16 -10.50 14.74
C SER A 12 -8.39 -11.50 13.60
N TYR A 13 -9.28 -12.47 13.79
CA TYR A 13 -9.66 -13.41 12.74
C TYR A 13 -10.35 -12.69 11.58
N LEU A 14 -11.34 -11.86 11.87
CA LEU A 14 -12.06 -11.10 10.84
C LEU A 14 -11.12 -10.15 10.11
N LEU A 15 -10.24 -9.46 10.83
CA LEU A 15 -9.24 -8.57 10.22
C LEU A 15 -8.32 -9.33 9.25
N ALA A 16 -7.83 -10.50 9.63
CA ALA A 16 -7.01 -11.35 8.76
C ALA A 16 -7.77 -11.80 7.51
N ARG A 17 -9.04 -12.20 7.67
CA ARG A 17 -9.88 -12.65 6.55
C ARG A 17 -10.22 -11.50 5.58
N VAL A 18 -10.58 -10.34 6.12
CA VAL A 18 -10.86 -9.13 5.34
C VAL A 18 -9.61 -8.65 4.62
N THR A 19 -8.46 -8.64 5.30
CA THR A 19 -7.17 -8.26 4.69
C THR A 19 -6.83 -9.15 3.49
N THR A 20 -7.01 -10.46 3.62
CA THR A 20 -6.77 -11.40 2.51
C THR A 20 -7.72 -11.15 1.33
N ALA A 21 -9.01 -10.97 1.60
CA ALA A 21 -10.01 -10.70 0.58
C ALA A 21 -9.75 -9.35 -0.13
N PHE A 22 -9.42 -8.31 0.63
CA PHE A 22 -9.07 -7.00 0.09
C PHE A 22 -7.81 -7.07 -0.79
N ARG A 23 -6.76 -7.75 -0.34
CA ARG A 23 -5.54 -7.96 -1.14
C ARG A 23 -5.83 -8.62 -2.49
N ASN A 24 -6.67 -9.64 -2.50
CA ASN A 24 -7.04 -10.33 -3.73
C ASN A 24 -7.81 -9.40 -4.68
N SER A 25 -8.69 -8.54 -4.14
CA SER A 25 -9.43 -7.55 -4.92
C SER A 25 -8.50 -6.46 -5.47
N LEU A 26 -7.57 -5.97 -4.64
CA LEU A 26 -6.55 -5.00 -5.04
C LEU A 26 -5.65 -5.55 -6.17
N GLU A 27 -5.14 -6.78 -6.00
CA GLU A 27 -4.31 -7.43 -7.02
C GLU A 27 -5.05 -7.58 -8.35
N ARG A 28 -6.31 -7.97 -8.31
CA ARG A 28 -7.16 -8.12 -9.50
C ARG A 28 -7.43 -6.77 -10.17
N GLN A 29 -7.77 -5.73 -9.40
CA GLN A 29 -8.06 -4.39 -9.92
C GLN A 29 -6.80 -3.75 -10.52
N MET A 30 -5.69 -3.77 -9.80
CA MET A 30 -4.42 -3.21 -10.27
C MET A 30 -3.79 -4.03 -11.38
N GLY A 31 -4.03 -5.34 -11.41
CA GLY A 31 -3.58 -6.23 -12.48
C GLY A 31 -4.16 -5.87 -13.85
N GLN A 32 -5.36 -5.28 -13.90
CA GLN A 32 -5.98 -4.80 -15.14
C GLN A 32 -5.16 -3.69 -15.82
N ILE A 33 -4.41 -2.93 -15.06
CA ILE A 33 -3.53 -1.85 -15.53
C ILE A 33 -2.05 -2.21 -15.47
N GLY A 34 -1.73 -3.49 -15.26
CA GLY A 34 -0.37 -4.03 -15.29
C GLY A 34 0.42 -3.90 -13.99
N LEU A 35 -0.23 -3.56 -12.87
CA LEU A 35 0.40 -3.49 -11.56
C LEU A 35 0.14 -4.75 -10.75
N HIS A 36 1.16 -5.30 -10.12
CA HIS A 36 1.12 -6.54 -9.35
C HIS A 36 1.89 -6.44 -8.04
N GLY A 37 1.59 -7.34 -7.10
CA GLY A 37 2.38 -7.55 -5.89
C GLY A 37 2.57 -6.32 -5.02
N GLY A 38 1.60 -5.44 -4.94
CA GLY A 38 1.68 -4.23 -4.11
C GLY A 38 2.50 -3.09 -4.71
N GLN A 39 2.90 -3.15 -5.98
CA GLN A 39 3.65 -2.09 -6.67
C GLN A 39 2.98 -0.71 -6.58
N ILE A 40 1.64 -0.68 -6.47
CA ILE A 40 0.88 0.56 -6.28
C ILE A 40 1.38 1.35 -5.07
N PHE A 41 1.74 0.70 -3.96
CA PHE A 41 2.20 1.40 -2.76
C PHE A 41 3.52 2.13 -2.97
N VAL A 42 4.41 1.62 -3.81
CA VAL A 42 5.64 2.32 -4.21
C VAL A 42 5.29 3.60 -4.98
N LEU A 43 4.37 3.53 -5.93
CA LEU A 43 3.92 4.69 -6.69
C LEU A 43 3.24 5.74 -5.79
N LEU A 44 2.42 5.31 -4.82
CA LEU A 44 1.79 6.22 -3.85
C LEU A 44 2.82 7.03 -3.06
N GLU A 45 3.94 6.41 -2.64
CA GLU A 45 5.02 7.13 -1.96
C GLU A 45 5.76 8.11 -2.89
N LEU A 46 6.01 7.71 -4.13
CA LEU A 46 6.69 8.56 -5.11
C LEU A 46 5.83 9.74 -5.58
N TRP A 47 4.52 9.61 -5.63
CA TRP A 47 3.63 10.76 -5.92
C TRP A 47 3.55 11.77 -4.78
N LYS A 48 3.76 11.33 -3.54
CA LYS A 48 3.92 12.25 -2.40
C LYS A 48 5.27 12.95 -2.44
N GLN A 49 6.32 12.21 -2.76
CA GLN A 49 7.70 12.69 -2.80
C GLN A 49 8.51 11.87 -3.82
N ASP A 50 8.77 12.45 -4.97
CA ASP A 50 9.61 11.83 -5.99
C ASP A 50 11.09 11.83 -5.59
N GLY A 51 11.89 10.95 -6.17
CA GLY A 51 13.31 10.88 -5.91
C GLY A 51 13.68 10.32 -4.52
N LEU A 52 12.82 9.51 -3.93
CA LEU A 52 13.11 8.82 -2.67
C LEU A 52 14.25 7.82 -2.85
N ARG A 53 15.07 7.67 -1.81
CA ARG A 53 16.03 6.57 -1.75
C ARG A 53 15.29 5.23 -1.65
N GLN A 54 15.82 4.21 -2.30
CA GLN A 54 15.23 2.86 -2.24
C GLN A 54 15.05 2.36 -0.80
N ILE A 55 16.02 2.64 0.08
CA ILE A 55 15.96 2.28 1.49
C ILE A 55 14.83 3.01 2.25
N ASP A 56 14.55 4.26 1.89
CA ASP A 56 13.48 5.03 2.52
C ASP A 56 12.09 4.52 2.10
N ILE A 57 11.93 4.11 0.84
CA ILE A 57 10.70 3.47 0.37
C ILE A 57 10.46 2.17 1.14
N ALA A 58 11.49 1.33 1.28
CA ALA A 58 11.41 0.09 2.07
C ALA A 58 10.98 0.35 3.51
N GLY A 59 11.57 1.36 4.16
CA GLY A 59 11.23 1.76 5.53
C GLY A 59 9.79 2.26 5.65
N ARG A 60 9.35 3.16 4.77
CA ARG A 60 7.98 3.70 4.77
C ARG A 60 6.91 2.63 4.57
N LEU A 61 7.19 1.65 3.71
CA LEU A 61 6.27 0.55 3.42
C LEU A 61 6.41 -0.64 4.37
N ASN A 62 7.38 -0.58 5.28
CA ASN A 62 7.70 -1.67 6.21
C ASN A 62 7.93 -3.01 5.49
N LEU A 63 8.68 -2.95 4.40
CA LEU A 63 9.01 -4.09 3.55
C LEU A 63 10.52 -4.37 3.53
N SER A 64 10.87 -5.62 3.31
CA SER A 64 12.28 -6.02 3.19
C SER A 64 12.93 -5.46 1.92
N ALA A 65 14.26 -5.30 1.95
CA ALA A 65 15.03 -4.88 0.79
C ALA A 65 14.82 -5.79 -0.45
N PRO A 66 14.82 -7.12 -0.34
CA PRO A 66 14.51 -8.00 -1.47
C PRO A 66 13.13 -7.79 -2.05
N THR A 67 12.10 -7.57 -1.22
CA THR A 67 10.73 -7.32 -1.66
C THR A 67 10.63 -6.01 -2.45
N ILE A 68 11.20 -4.93 -1.92
CA ILE A 68 11.24 -3.63 -2.63
C ILE A 68 12.01 -3.75 -3.94
N ASN A 69 13.14 -4.44 -3.93
CA ASN A 69 13.94 -4.62 -5.15
C ASN A 69 13.14 -5.33 -6.26
N LYS A 70 12.37 -6.36 -5.91
CA LYS A 70 11.48 -7.07 -6.83
C LYS A 70 10.37 -6.16 -7.38
N MET A 71 9.73 -5.37 -6.51
CA MET A 71 8.69 -4.41 -6.91
C MET A 71 9.24 -3.36 -7.87
N LEU A 72 10.40 -2.77 -7.55
CA LEU A 72 11.06 -1.77 -8.39
C LEU A 72 11.47 -2.33 -9.74
N LYS A 73 12.01 -3.55 -9.78
CA LYS A 73 12.34 -4.21 -11.03
C LYS A 73 11.12 -4.31 -11.95
N GLY A 74 9.99 -4.75 -11.44
CA GLY A 74 8.74 -4.82 -12.20
C GLY A 74 8.27 -3.44 -12.68
N LEU A 75 8.33 -2.40 -11.85
CA LEU A 75 7.95 -1.03 -12.23
C LEU A 75 8.89 -0.41 -13.28
N ILE A 76 10.17 -0.75 -13.25
CA ILE A 76 11.14 -0.34 -14.27
C ILE A 76 10.85 -1.04 -15.61
N GLU A 77 10.54 -2.33 -15.58
CA GLU A 77 10.22 -3.12 -16.77
C GLU A 77 9.02 -2.56 -17.53
N ILE A 78 8.01 -2.03 -16.83
CA ILE A 78 6.83 -1.40 -17.43
C ILE A 78 6.97 0.13 -17.60
N ASN A 79 8.18 0.66 -17.39
CA ASN A 79 8.54 2.05 -17.61
C ASN A 79 7.72 3.07 -16.78
N LEU A 80 7.43 2.76 -15.53
CA LEU A 80 6.77 3.70 -14.60
C LEU A 80 7.75 4.42 -13.68
N VAL A 81 8.89 3.81 -13.40
CA VAL A 81 9.97 4.39 -12.58
C VAL A 81 11.33 4.16 -13.22
N THR A 82 12.28 5.00 -12.84
CA THR A 82 13.71 4.85 -13.16
C THR A 82 14.51 4.79 -11.87
N ARG A 83 15.67 4.16 -11.96
CA ARG A 83 16.64 4.06 -10.87
C ARG A 83 17.87 4.89 -11.22
N SER A 84 18.23 5.83 -10.35
CA SER A 84 19.44 6.64 -10.48
C SER A 84 20.38 6.34 -9.33
N ARG A 85 21.65 6.04 -9.65
CA ARG A 85 22.73 5.96 -8.67
C ARG A 85 23.56 7.21 -8.80
N LEU A 86 23.69 7.96 -7.69
CA LEU A 86 24.56 9.13 -7.63
C LEU A 86 26.01 8.75 -7.31
N ASP A 87 26.21 7.59 -6.64
CA ASP A 87 27.50 6.98 -6.29
C ASP A 87 27.39 5.45 -6.36
N ASP A 88 28.53 4.73 -6.25
CA ASP A 88 28.59 3.25 -6.22
C ASP A 88 27.94 2.63 -4.97
N ASP A 89 27.47 3.45 -4.03
CA ASP A 89 26.77 2.99 -2.83
C ASP A 89 25.29 2.74 -3.12
N ALA A 90 24.82 1.51 -2.85
CA ALA A 90 23.40 1.14 -2.95
C ALA A 90 22.49 2.00 -2.06
N ARG A 91 23.02 2.62 -0.99
CA ARG A 91 22.29 3.54 -0.10
C ARG A 91 21.94 4.86 -0.77
N SER A 92 22.65 5.26 -1.82
CA SER A 92 22.39 6.48 -2.59
C SER A 92 21.47 6.26 -3.79
N THR A 93 21.02 5.04 -4.03
CA THR A 93 20.10 4.72 -5.12
C THR A 93 18.75 5.41 -4.90
N ARG A 94 18.40 6.29 -5.83
CA ARG A 94 17.13 7.02 -5.84
C ARG A 94 16.20 6.52 -6.92
N ILE A 95 14.93 6.58 -6.62
CA ILE A 95 13.85 6.14 -7.51
C ILE A 95 13.05 7.36 -7.93
N PHE A 96 12.85 7.50 -9.24
CA PHE A 96 12.11 8.61 -9.84
C PHE A 96 10.97 8.07 -10.69
N LEU A 97 9.85 8.78 -10.68
CA LEU A 97 8.78 8.56 -11.62
C LEU A 97 9.25 8.92 -13.04
N THR A 98 8.85 8.12 -14.02
CA THR A 98 8.90 8.53 -15.42
C THR A 98 7.73 9.48 -15.72
N GLU A 99 7.72 10.10 -16.91
CA GLU A 99 6.54 10.83 -17.37
C GLU A 99 5.30 9.95 -17.36
N ARG A 100 5.41 8.73 -17.90
CA ARG A 100 4.34 7.72 -17.86
C ARG A 100 3.91 7.39 -16.41
N GLY A 101 4.85 7.28 -15.47
CA GLY A 101 4.55 7.06 -14.05
C GLY A 101 3.74 8.19 -13.43
N ARG A 102 4.01 9.43 -13.83
CA ARG A 102 3.21 10.59 -13.40
C ARG A 102 1.81 10.60 -14.02
N GLU A 103 1.71 10.33 -15.31
CA GLU A 103 0.44 10.30 -16.06
C GLU A 103 -0.49 9.18 -15.60
N MET A 104 0.05 8.06 -15.12
CA MET A 104 -0.72 6.93 -14.61
C MET A 104 -1.53 7.25 -13.35
N ARG A 105 -1.19 8.33 -12.65
CA ARG A 105 -1.81 8.67 -11.37
C ARG A 105 -3.33 8.79 -11.46
N GLU A 106 -3.82 9.58 -12.40
CA GLU A 106 -5.27 9.81 -12.58
C GLU A 106 -6.01 8.49 -12.82
N HIS A 107 -5.47 7.66 -13.71
CA HIS A 107 -6.07 6.36 -14.01
C HIS A 107 -6.05 5.41 -12.80
N ILE A 108 -4.99 5.43 -12.01
CA ILE A 108 -4.91 4.61 -10.79
C ILE A 108 -5.86 5.15 -9.70
N GLU A 109 -6.02 6.47 -9.59
CA GLU A 109 -6.99 7.07 -8.66
C GLU A 109 -8.42 6.63 -8.99
N GLU A 110 -8.81 6.60 -10.26
CA GLU A 110 -10.12 6.08 -10.69
C GLU A 110 -10.30 4.61 -10.28
N GLN A 111 -9.32 3.77 -10.56
CA GLN A 111 -9.35 2.34 -10.20
C GLN A 111 -9.40 2.13 -8.68
N TRP A 112 -8.70 2.97 -7.92
CA TRP A 112 -8.71 2.92 -6.47
C TRP A 112 -10.07 3.31 -5.89
N LEU A 113 -10.71 4.36 -6.41
CA LEU A 113 -12.04 4.78 -5.98
C LEU A 113 -13.10 3.71 -6.27
N GLU A 114 -13.00 3.03 -7.40
CA GLU A 114 -13.89 1.90 -7.70
C GLU A 114 -13.70 0.75 -6.71
N LEU A 115 -12.44 0.41 -6.38
CA LEU A 115 -12.11 -0.60 -5.38
C LEU A 115 -12.68 -0.23 -4.00
N GLU A 116 -12.52 1.04 -3.60
CA GLU A 116 -13.01 1.60 -2.33
C GLU A 116 -14.53 1.45 -2.23
N GLU A 117 -15.26 1.88 -3.24
CA GLU A 117 -16.74 1.76 -3.27
C GLU A 117 -17.19 0.31 -3.20
N ASN A 118 -16.57 -0.58 -3.96
CA ASN A 118 -16.91 -2.00 -3.95
C ASN A 118 -16.63 -2.65 -2.59
N CYS A 119 -15.53 -2.27 -1.94
CA CYS A 119 -15.14 -2.76 -0.62
C CYS A 119 -16.14 -2.33 0.47
N LEU A 120 -16.62 -1.09 0.40
CA LEU A 120 -17.42 -0.45 1.45
C LEU A 120 -18.91 -0.40 1.17
N THR A 121 -19.39 -1.04 0.12
CA THR A 121 -20.81 -1.01 -0.33
C THR A 121 -21.81 -1.33 0.78
N GLY A 122 -21.48 -2.21 1.71
CA GLY A 122 -22.36 -2.61 2.82
C GLY A 122 -22.38 -1.64 4.01
N LEU A 123 -21.58 -0.56 3.98
CA LEU A 123 -21.42 0.39 5.09
C LEU A 123 -22.11 1.73 4.77
N THR A 124 -22.78 2.28 5.80
CA THR A 124 -23.23 3.67 5.79
C THR A 124 -22.05 4.64 5.84
N GLU A 125 -22.27 5.91 5.50
CA GLU A 125 -21.23 6.94 5.56
C GLU A 125 -20.63 7.07 6.96
N THR A 126 -21.45 7.06 8.00
CA THR A 126 -20.99 7.10 9.39
C THR A 126 -20.12 5.89 9.73
N GLU A 127 -20.52 4.68 9.33
CA GLU A 127 -19.73 3.47 9.55
C GLU A 127 -18.39 3.50 8.83
N ARG A 128 -18.34 4.08 7.62
CA ARG A 128 -17.07 4.28 6.86
C ARG A 128 -16.12 5.19 7.62
N LEU A 129 -16.60 6.31 8.17
CA LEU A 129 -15.77 7.24 8.98
C LEU A 129 -15.25 6.58 10.24
N VAL A 130 -16.10 5.85 10.97
CA VAL A 130 -15.69 5.11 12.17
C VAL A 130 -14.67 4.04 11.83
N LEU A 131 -14.87 3.29 10.76
CA LEU A 131 -13.95 2.26 10.30
C LEU A 131 -12.58 2.85 9.94
N PHE A 132 -12.55 3.98 9.24
CA PHE A 132 -11.31 4.69 8.90
C PHE A 132 -10.52 5.07 10.15
N GLU A 133 -11.19 5.66 11.14
CA GLU A 133 -10.58 6.02 12.43
C GLU A 133 -10.03 4.80 13.17
N LEU A 134 -10.84 3.73 13.28
CA LEU A 134 -10.43 2.50 13.97
C LEU A 134 -9.24 1.81 13.30
N LEU A 135 -9.25 1.73 11.97
CA LEU A 135 -8.12 1.17 11.21
C LEU A 135 -6.85 2.03 11.36
N GLY A 136 -7.00 3.35 11.44
CA GLY A 136 -5.89 4.27 11.72
C GLY A 136 -5.25 3.98 13.09
N LYS A 137 -6.06 3.83 14.13
CA LYS A 137 -5.59 3.46 15.48
C LYS A 137 -4.90 2.10 15.50
N LEU A 138 -5.47 1.10 14.83
CA LEU A 138 -4.84 -0.23 14.72
C LEU A 138 -3.49 -0.16 13.99
N ARG A 139 -3.40 0.61 12.91
CA ARG A 139 -2.14 0.79 12.17
C ARG A 139 -1.05 1.35 13.07
N SER A 140 -1.37 2.34 13.92
CA SER A 140 -0.42 2.96 14.85
C SER A 140 0.20 1.95 15.80
N THR A 141 -0.53 0.92 16.23
CA THR A 141 0.00 -0.13 17.12
C THR A 141 1.11 -0.95 16.48
N TYR A 142 1.12 -1.08 15.15
CA TYR A 142 2.11 -1.87 14.42
C TYR A 142 3.29 -1.05 13.90
N THR A 143 3.06 0.22 13.54
CA THR A 143 4.06 1.04 12.87
C THR A 143 4.74 2.06 13.79
N GLY A 144 4.21 2.27 14.99
CA GLY A 144 4.65 3.36 15.87
C GLY A 144 4.40 4.75 15.27
N THR A 145 3.64 4.85 14.19
CA THR A 145 3.30 6.12 13.55
C THR A 145 2.05 6.68 14.24
N PRO A 146 2.03 7.97 14.64
CA PRO A 146 0.84 8.60 15.17
C PRO A 146 -0.37 8.42 14.25
N GLY A 147 -1.54 8.21 14.86
CA GLY A 147 -2.80 8.20 14.13
C GLY A 147 -3.10 9.58 13.53
N PRO A 148 -4.08 9.69 12.61
CA PRO A 148 -4.43 10.96 11.97
C PRO A 148 -4.89 12.06 12.93
N ASP A 149 -5.15 11.75 14.20
CA ASP A 149 -5.68 12.69 15.20
C ASP A 149 -4.66 13.06 16.33
N ASP A 150 -3.38 12.73 16.16
CA ASP A 150 -2.35 13.01 17.18
C ASP A 150 -1.59 14.34 16.95
N ASP A 151 -2.17 15.28 16.19
CA ASP A 151 -1.69 16.67 16.04
C ASP A 151 -2.59 17.67 16.75
#